data_b2d577f414332fdd08767000da2701d5
#
_entry.id   b2d577f414332fdd08767000da2701d5
#
_cell.length_a   1.000
_cell.length_b   1.000
_cell.length_c   1.000
_cell.angle_alpha   90.00
_cell.angle_beta   90.00
_cell.angle_gamma   90.00
#
_symmetry.space_group_name_H-M   'P 1'
#
loop_
_entity.id
_entity.type
_entity.pdbx_description
1 polymer ?
#
loop_
_entity_poly.entity_id
_entity_poly.type
_entity_poly.pdbx_seq_one_letter_code
_entity_poly.pdbx_strand_id
1 'polypeptide(L)'
;MLIQLKEAAAYIQANSQNFLPETGIILGTGLGALANEVEVEHEIDYADIPHFPLSTVESHAGRLLLGRMAGRKVAVLQGRFHYYEGYTMQQVAMPVRVLKLLGIRRLLVSNAAGGLNPDFKLADLMLIDDHINLQPTNPLIGANLDELGPRFPDMFAPYDAGLLARAEAAAQALGQAGTTRRGVYVSAPGPMLETPAEYRYLRTIGPMPWA
;
A
#
# COMPACT_ATOMS: atom_id res chain seq x y z
N MET A 1 -0.53 -8.80 19.59
CA MET A 1 -0.26 -8.47 18.17
C MET A 1 0.07 -9.72 17.34
N LEU A 2 1.19 -10.46 17.55
CA LEU A 2 1.56 -11.59 16.70
C LEU A 2 0.49 -12.71 16.66
N ILE A 3 -0.10 -13.05 17.80
CA ILE A 3 -1.20 -14.01 17.87
C ILE A 3 -2.37 -13.57 16.98
N GLN A 4 -2.79 -12.31 17.07
CA GLN A 4 -3.87 -11.75 16.27
C GLN A 4 -3.58 -11.83 14.76
N LEU A 5 -2.32 -11.54 14.37
CA LEU A 5 -1.89 -11.67 12.97
C LEU A 5 -1.98 -13.12 12.47
N LYS A 6 -1.57 -14.08 13.32
CA LYS A 6 -1.64 -15.51 12.99
C LYS A 6 -3.09 -16.01 12.93
N GLU A 7 -3.96 -15.56 13.82
CA GLU A 7 -5.39 -15.88 13.80
C GLU A 7 -6.06 -15.36 12.52
N ALA A 8 -5.79 -14.11 12.13
CA ALA A 8 -6.28 -13.55 10.87
C ALA A 8 -5.76 -14.31 9.65
N ALA A 9 -4.46 -14.63 9.61
CA ALA A 9 -3.88 -15.39 8.50
C ALA A 9 -4.46 -16.82 8.43
N ALA A 10 -4.61 -17.50 9.55
CA ALA A 10 -5.21 -18.84 9.63
C ALA A 10 -6.67 -18.83 9.16
N TYR A 11 -7.45 -17.82 9.56
CA TYR A 11 -8.83 -17.65 9.09
C TYR A 11 -8.90 -17.52 7.56
N ILE A 12 -8.06 -16.66 6.99
CA ILE A 12 -8.00 -16.45 5.53
C ILE A 12 -7.61 -17.77 4.84
N GLN A 13 -6.61 -18.49 5.32
CA GLN A 13 -6.19 -19.78 4.76
C GLN A 13 -7.31 -20.82 4.80
N ALA A 14 -8.01 -20.94 5.92
CA ALA A 14 -9.12 -21.87 6.09
C ALA A 14 -10.29 -21.58 5.13
N ASN A 15 -10.59 -20.29 4.89
CA ASN A 15 -11.69 -19.84 4.03
C ASN A 15 -11.30 -19.66 2.56
N SER A 16 -10.05 -19.96 2.20
CA SER A 16 -9.55 -19.86 0.82
C SER A 16 -8.89 -21.15 0.32
N GLN A 17 -9.22 -22.29 0.91
CA GLN A 17 -8.64 -23.60 0.52
C GLN A 17 -7.09 -23.57 0.51
N ASN A 18 -6.50 -22.85 1.47
CA ASN A 18 -5.05 -22.61 1.57
C ASN A 18 -4.46 -21.93 0.31
N PHE A 19 -5.19 -21.00 -0.30
CA PHE A 19 -4.68 -20.20 -1.40
C PHE A 19 -3.40 -19.45 -0.99
N LEU A 20 -2.34 -19.61 -1.78
CA LEU A 20 -1.03 -18.99 -1.51
C LEU A 20 -0.76 -17.88 -2.54
N PRO A 21 -0.98 -16.61 -2.21
CA PRO A 21 -0.70 -15.49 -3.10
C PRO A 21 0.81 -15.25 -3.23
N GLU A 22 1.24 -14.83 -4.42
CA GLU A 22 2.64 -14.42 -4.67
C GLU A 22 2.81 -12.91 -4.49
N THR A 23 1.77 -12.14 -4.78
CA THR A 23 1.77 -10.68 -4.79
C THR A 23 0.58 -10.14 -4.01
N GLY A 24 0.85 -9.24 -3.08
CA GLY A 24 -0.15 -8.41 -2.43
C GLY A 24 -0.37 -7.12 -3.22
N ILE A 25 -1.62 -6.69 -3.35
CA ILE A 25 -1.98 -5.42 -3.99
C ILE A 25 -2.90 -4.66 -3.04
N ILE A 26 -2.54 -3.41 -2.73
CA ILE A 26 -3.40 -2.52 -1.94
C ILE A 26 -3.92 -1.43 -2.85
N LEU A 27 -5.23 -1.44 -3.08
CA LEU A 27 -5.89 -0.45 -3.92
C LEU A 27 -6.21 0.80 -3.11
N GLY A 28 -5.78 1.94 -3.63
CA GLY A 28 -6.10 3.25 -3.08
C GLY A 28 -7.36 3.86 -3.69
N THR A 29 -7.74 5.02 -3.18
CA THR A 29 -8.87 5.82 -3.66
C THR A 29 -8.77 6.07 -5.17
N GLY A 30 -9.85 5.86 -5.89
CA GLY A 30 -9.94 6.03 -7.35
C GLY A 30 -9.49 4.81 -8.17
N LEU A 31 -8.81 3.82 -7.57
CA LEU A 31 -8.29 2.63 -8.27
C LEU A 31 -9.09 1.34 -7.97
N GLY A 32 -10.24 1.47 -7.31
CA GLY A 32 -11.10 0.32 -6.97
C GLY A 32 -11.53 -0.53 -8.18
N ALA A 33 -11.65 0.09 -9.36
CA ALA A 33 -12.02 -0.60 -10.60
C ALA A 33 -10.98 -1.64 -11.04
N LEU A 34 -9.71 -1.52 -10.62
CA LEU A 34 -8.69 -2.52 -10.92
C LEU A 34 -9.01 -3.90 -10.30
N ALA A 35 -9.86 -3.94 -9.28
CA ALA A 35 -10.35 -5.19 -8.70
C ALA A 35 -11.16 -6.03 -9.72
N ASN A 36 -11.76 -5.40 -10.74
CA ASN A 36 -12.51 -6.09 -11.78
C ASN A 36 -11.62 -6.91 -12.73
N GLU A 37 -10.31 -6.62 -12.74
CA GLU A 37 -9.32 -7.38 -13.53
C GLU A 37 -8.84 -8.65 -12.80
N VAL A 38 -9.32 -8.88 -11.58
CA VAL A 38 -9.00 -10.09 -10.82
C VAL A 38 -9.98 -11.21 -11.20
N GLU A 39 -9.46 -12.34 -11.66
CA GLU A 39 -10.17 -13.59 -11.74
C GLU A 39 -10.31 -14.15 -10.30
N VAL A 40 -11.37 -13.72 -9.60
CA VAL A 40 -11.56 -13.99 -8.16
C VAL A 40 -11.86 -15.47 -7.94
N GLU A 41 -11.04 -16.12 -7.15
CA GLU A 41 -11.26 -17.50 -6.67
C GLU A 41 -11.93 -17.51 -5.28
N HIS A 42 -11.55 -16.56 -4.39
CA HIS A 42 -12.15 -16.39 -3.07
C HIS A 42 -12.28 -14.91 -2.73
N GLU A 43 -13.38 -14.56 -2.07
CA GLU A 43 -13.66 -13.23 -1.54
C GLU A 43 -13.97 -13.33 -0.04
N ILE A 44 -13.38 -12.46 0.77
CA ILE A 44 -13.54 -12.45 2.22
C ILE A 44 -13.73 -11.00 2.67
N ASP A 45 -14.85 -10.69 3.32
CA ASP A 45 -15.09 -9.37 3.88
C ASP A 45 -14.14 -9.12 5.07
N TYR A 46 -13.66 -7.90 5.22
CA TYR A 46 -12.78 -7.54 6.35
C TYR A 46 -13.47 -7.75 7.69
N ALA A 47 -14.78 -7.58 7.76
CA ALA A 47 -15.58 -7.80 8.95
C ALA A 47 -15.53 -9.25 9.46
N ASP A 48 -15.31 -10.21 8.58
CA ASP A 48 -15.22 -11.64 8.90
C ASP A 48 -13.81 -12.05 9.34
N ILE A 49 -12.78 -11.26 8.97
CA ILE A 49 -11.39 -11.57 9.32
C ILE A 49 -11.13 -11.16 10.76
N PRO A 50 -10.76 -12.08 11.65
CA PRO A 50 -10.49 -11.75 13.05
C PRO A 50 -9.47 -10.61 13.19
N HIS A 51 -9.77 -9.63 14.03
CA HIS A 51 -8.92 -8.50 14.38
C HIS A 51 -8.66 -7.47 13.26
N PHE A 52 -9.20 -7.68 12.06
CA PHE A 52 -9.09 -6.66 11.00
C PHE A 52 -9.86 -5.42 11.42
N PRO A 53 -9.32 -4.22 11.15
CA PRO A 53 -10.10 -2.99 11.26
C PRO A 53 -11.22 -2.98 10.23
N LEU A 54 -12.25 -2.17 10.46
CA LEU A 54 -13.32 -1.95 9.50
C LEU A 54 -13.03 -0.68 8.70
N SER A 55 -13.17 -0.72 7.38
CA SER A 55 -13.06 0.49 6.57
C SER A 55 -14.27 1.38 6.81
N THR A 56 -14.04 2.65 7.17
CA THR A 56 -15.11 3.64 7.38
C THR A 56 -15.26 4.58 6.19
N VAL A 57 -14.41 4.47 5.19
CA VAL A 57 -14.41 5.30 3.98
C VAL A 57 -15.35 4.68 2.95
N GLU A 58 -16.40 5.42 2.53
CA GLU A 58 -17.44 4.94 1.59
C GLU A 58 -16.89 4.39 0.26
N SER A 59 -15.75 4.89 -0.21
CA SER A 59 -15.12 4.43 -1.45
C SER A 59 -14.36 3.10 -1.33
N HIS A 60 -14.29 2.53 -0.13
CA HIS A 60 -13.57 1.29 0.15
C HIS A 60 -14.55 0.14 0.33
N ALA A 61 -14.48 -0.88 -0.53
CA ALA A 61 -15.36 -2.04 -0.45
C ALA A 61 -15.16 -2.90 0.81
N GLY A 62 -13.98 -2.79 1.45
CA GLY A 62 -13.69 -3.47 2.71
C GLY A 62 -13.55 -4.98 2.59
N ARG A 63 -12.93 -5.48 1.52
CA ARG A 63 -12.80 -6.91 1.25
C ARG A 63 -11.42 -7.31 0.72
N LEU A 64 -11.06 -8.55 0.98
CA LEU A 64 -9.89 -9.23 0.44
C LEU A 64 -10.31 -10.13 -0.72
N LEU A 65 -9.73 -9.93 -1.88
CA LEU A 65 -9.90 -10.78 -3.06
C LEU A 65 -8.65 -11.64 -3.22
N LEU A 66 -8.83 -12.93 -3.33
CA LEU A 66 -7.78 -13.90 -3.64
C LEU A 66 -8.10 -14.52 -5.01
N GLY A 67 -7.13 -14.49 -5.92
CA GLY A 67 -7.38 -14.96 -7.27
C GLY A 67 -6.19 -14.75 -8.20
N ARG A 68 -6.47 -14.55 -9.48
CA ARG A 68 -5.44 -14.34 -10.49
C ARG A 68 -5.60 -13.01 -11.18
N MET A 69 -4.48 -12.36 -11.45
CA MET A 69 -4.39 -11.19 -12.30
C MET A 69 -3.23 -11.41 -13.27
N ALA A 70 -3.49 -11.33 -14.58
CA ALA A 70 -2.53 -11.67 -15.62
C ALA A 70 -1.82 -13.03 -15.38
N GLY A 71 -2.58 -14.05 -14.96
CA GLY A 71 -2.11 -15.40 -14.67
C GLY A 71 -1.31 -15.56 -13.36
N ARG A 72 -1.09 -14.48 -12.58
CA ARG A 72 -0.35 -14.51 -11.32
C ARG A 72 -1.29 -14.58 -10.12
N LYS A 73 -0.95 -15.37 -9.11
CA LYS A 73 -1.71 -15.44 -7.86
C LYS A 73 -1.55 -14.15 -7.05
N VAL A 74 -2.66 -13.48 -6.79
CA VAL A 74 -2.70 -12.20 -6.09
C VAL A 74 -3.61 -12.25 -4.87
N ALA A 75 -3.28 -11.43 -3.87
CA ALA A 75 -4.16 -11.04 -2.79
C ALA A 75 -4.40 -9.54 -2.89
N VAL A 76 -5.63 -9.14 -3.20
CA VAL A 76 -5.98 -7.73 -3.43
C VAL A 76 -6.80 -7.23 -2.26
N LEU A 77 -6.28 -6.22 -1.58
CA LEU A 77 -7.01 -5.46 -0.57
C LEU A 77 -7.80 -4.36 -1.26
N GLN A 78 -9.11 -4.54 -1.39
CA GLN A 78 -10.01 -3.55 -1.96
C GLN A 78 -10.51 -2.60 -0.88
N GLY A 79 -9.66 -1.66 -0.53
CA GLY A 79 -9.80 -0.74 0.57
C GLY A 79 -8.64 -0.86 1.56
N ARG A 80 -8.45 0.20 2.33
CA ARG A 80 -7.40 0.29 3.34
C ARG A 80 -7.88 1.12 4.52
N PHE A 81 -7.08 1.13 5.59
CA PHE A 81 -7.33 1.86 6.81
C PHE A 81 -6.39 3.05 6.90
N HIS A 82 -6.88 4.17 7.45
CA HIS A 82 -6.09 5.37 7.58
C HIS A 82 -5.93 5.77 9.05
N TYR A 83 -4.81 6.41 9.35
CA TYR A 83 -4.54 6.92 10.70
C TYR A 83 -5.59 7.93 11.14
N TYR A 84 -6.05 8.80 10.23
CA TYR A 84 -7.07 9.80 10.54
C TYR A 84 -8.47 9.21 10.85
N GLU A 85 -8.72 7.94 10.58
CA GLU A 85 -9.94 7.23 10.99
C GLU A 85 -9.92 6.88 12.49
N GLY A 86 -8.80 7.17 13.21
CA GLY A 86 -8.63 6.88 14.64
C GLY A 86 -7.93 5.56 14.92
N TYR A 87 -7.49 4.84 13.89
CA TYR A 87 -6.72 3.60 14.05
C TYR A 87 -5.28 3.87 14.47
N THR A 88 -4.75 3.01 15.32
CA THR A 88 -3.30 3.00 15.60
C THR A 88 -2.51 2.58 14.37
N MET A 89 -1.25 3.00 14.26
CA MET A 89 -0.39 2.58 13.15
C MET A 89 -0.19 1.06 13.08
N GLN A 90 -0.25 0.37 14.22
CA GLN A 90 -0.21 -1.09 14.28
C GLN A 90 -1.44 -1.72 13.60
N GLN A 91 -2.62 -1.14 13.80
CA GLN A 91 -3.86 -1.56 13.14
C GLN A 91 -3.81 -1.25 11.64
N VAL A 92 -3.37 -0.05 11.25
CA VAL A 92 -3.20 0.33 9.84
C VAL A 92 -2.25 -0.62 9.11
N ALA A 93 -1.17 -1.04 9.75
CA ALA A 93 -0.18 -1.96 9.18
C ALA A 93 -0.57 -3.45 9.27
N MET A 94 -1.62 -3.79 10.01
CA MET A 94 -2.04 -5.17 10.23
C MET A 94 -2.27 -5.95 8.93
N PRO A 95 -2.99 -5.45 7.92
CA PRO A 95 -3.23 -6.18 6.68
C PRO A 95 -1.93 -6.53 5.93
N VAL A 96 -0.96 -5.61 5.90
CA VAL A 96 0.35 -5.85 5.28
C VAL A 96 1.09 -7.00 5.97
N ARG A 97 1.05 -7.02 7.31
CA ARG A 97 1.67 -8.07 8.11
C ARG A 97 0.98 -9.43 7.90
N VAL A 98 -0.34 -9.44 7.77
CA VAL A 98 -1.11 -10.65 7.45
C VAL A 98 -0.76 -11.15 6.05
N LEU A 99 -0.70 -10.28 5.04
CA LEU A 99 -0.24 -10.65 3.70
C LEU A 99 1.16 -11.27 3.71
N LYS A 100 2.07 -10.75 4.55
CA LYS A 100 3.41 -11.36 4.75
C LYS A 100 3.29 -12.79 5.28
N LEU A 101 2.43 -13.04 6.26
CA LEU A 101 2.20 -14.38 6.82
C LEU A 101 1.52 -15.33 5.81
N LEU A 102 0.72 -14.82 4.88
CA LEU A 102 0.17 -15.59 3.76
C LEU A 102 1.22 -15.92 2.69
N GLY A 103 2.43 -15.39 2.79
CA GLY A 103 3.56 -15.77 1.95
C GLY A 103 3.81 -14.90 0.73
N ILE A 104 3.23 -13.69 0.64
CA ILE A 104 3.53 -12.80 -0.48
C ILE A 104 5.04 -12.47 -0.53
N ARG A 105 5.54 -12.32 -1.74
CA ARG A 105 6.94 -11.94 -2.03
C ARG A 105 7.06 -10.54 -2.59
N ARG A 106 5.96 -9.96 -3.06
CA ARG A 106 5.88 -8.63 -3.63
C ARG A 106 4.66 -7.91 -3.07
N LEU A 107 4.79 -6.62 -2.86
CA LEU A 107 3.69 -5.76 -2.47
C LEU A 107 3.62 -4.58 -3.42
N LEU A 108 2.46 -4.36 -4.03
CA LEU A 108 2.15 -3.18 -4.83
C LEU A 108 1.15 -2.33 -4.05
N VAL A 109 1.46 -1.08 -3.85
CA VAL A 109 0.60 -0.15 -3.10
C VAL A 109 0.30 1.04 -3.99
N SER A 110 -0.96 1.42 -4.05
CA SER A 110 -1.38 2.62 -4.77
C SER A 110 -2.15 3.57 -3.86
N ASN A 111 -2.02 4.86 -4.10
CA ASN A 111 -2.79 5.90 -3.41
C ASN A 111 -2.97 7.12 -4.31
N ALA A 112 -4.04 7.87 -4.06
CA ALA A 112 -4.15 9.22 -4.59
C ALA A 112 -3.27 10.17 -3.76
N ALA A 113 -2.69 11.19 -4.41
CA ALA A 113 -1.90 12.23 -3.75
C ALA A 113 -2.00 13.56 -4.49
N GLY A 114 -1.82 14.67 -3.78
CA GLY A 114 -1.65 15.98 -4.37
C GLY A 114 -0.25 16.11 -5.00
N GLY A 115 -0.17 16.66 -6.22
CA GLY A 115 1.11 16.92 -6.90
C GLY A 115 1.75 18.19 -6.36
N LEU A 116 2.96 18.09 -5.81
CA LEU A 116 3.77 19.24 -5.37
C LEU A 116 4.69 19.76 -6.47
N ASN A 117 5.06 18.91 -7.43
CA ASN A 117 5.85 19.29 -8.58
C ASN A 117 4.93 19.99 -9.61
N PRO A 118 5.24 21.23 -10.03
CA PRO A 118 4.43 21.98 -11.01
C PRO A 118 4.37 21.36 -12.40
N ASP A 119 5.30 20.45 -12.73
CA ASP A 119 5.32 19.73 -14.00
C ASP A 119 4.38 18.53 -14.02
N PHE A 120 3.85 18.12 -12.85
CA PHE A 120 2.88 17.04 -12.76
C PHE A 120 1.48 17.53 -13.12
N LYS A 121 0.75 16.70 -13.83
CA LYS A 121 -0.62 16.98 -14.26
C LYS A 121 -1.61 16.10 -13.54
N LEU A 122 -2.87 16.50 -13.56
CA LEU A 122 -3.97 15.66 -13.08
C LEU A 122 -3.95 14.32 -13.82
N ALA A 123 -4.08 13.24 -13.06
CA ALA A 123 -4.05 11.85 -13.52
C ALA A 123 -2.67 11.33 -13.99
N ASP A 124 -1.58 12.07 -13.77
CA ASP A 124 -0.24 11.47 -13.91
C ASP A 124 -0.06 10.32 -12.89
N LEU A 125 0.61 9.27 -13.30
CA LEU A 125 1.04 8.18 -12.43
C LEU A 125 2.46 8.47 -11.92
N MET A 126 2.64 8.49 -10.60
CA MET A 126 3.97 8.62 -10.01
C MET A 126 4.46 7.29 -9.46
N LEU A 127 5.54 6.78 -9.98
CA LEU A 127 6.29 5.68 -9.39
C LEU A 127 7.08 6.23 -8.20
N ILE A 128 6.74 5.78 -7.01
CA ILE A 128 7.39 6.20 -5.77
C ILE A 128 8.74 5.48 -5.70
N ASP A 129 9.83 6.23 -5.71
CA ASP A 129 11.19 5.70 -5.59
C ASP A 129 11.83 5.99 -4.22
N ASP A 130 11.26 6.93 -3.46
CA ASP A 130 11.61 7.19 -2.07
C ASP A 130 10.43 7.87 -1.36
N HIS A 131 10.51 8.01 -0.03
CA HIS A 131 9.47 8.68 0.73
C HIS A 131 9.99 9.43 1.96
N ILE A 132 9.23 10.43 2.38
CA ILE A 132 9.42 11.14 3.64
C ILE A 132 8.21 10.85 4.53
N ASN A 133 8.47 10.27 5.69
CA ASN A 133 7.44 9.95 6.67
C ASN A 133 7.26 11.10 7.67
N LEU A 134 6.19 11.89 7.51
CA LEU A 134 5.77 12.93 8.46
C LEU A 134 4.59 12.46 9.34
N GLN A 135 4.30 11.17 9.38
CA GLN A 135 3.32 10.63 10.32
C GLN A 135 3.81 10.82 11.77
N PRO A 136 2.91 11.09 12.73
CA PRO A 136 3.29 11.36 14.12
C PRO A 136 3.87 10.14 14.84
N THR A 137 3.75 8.96 14.26
CA THR A 137 4.25 7.69 14.79
C THR A 137 4.48 6.69 13.66
N ASN A 138 5.03 5.51 13.97
CA ASN A 138 5.18 4.43 13.00
C ASN A 138 4.86 3.05 13.64
N PRO A 139 4.50 2.04 12.84
CA PRO A 139 4.06 0.74 13.34
C PRO A 139 5.17 -0.11 13.98
N LEU A 140 6.44 0.29 13.87
CA LEU A 140 7.58 -0.42 14.44
C LEU A 140 7.92 0.02 15.87
N ILE A 141 7.26 1.07 16.39
CA ILE A 141 7.41 1.50 17.77
C ILE A 141 6.82 0.42 18.69
N GLY A 142 7.58 0.05 19.72
CA GLY A 142 7.22 -1.01 20.66
C GLY A 142 8.09 -2.26 20.53
N ALA A 143 7.60 -3.40 21.00
CA ALA A 143 8.29 -4.68 20.91
C ALA A 143 8.42 -5.16 19.46
N ASN A 144 9.60 -5.65 19.08
CA ASN A 144 9.81 -6.23 17.76
C ASN A 144 9.04 -7.54 17.59
N LEU A 145 8.63 -7.81 16.37
CA LEU A 145 8.05 -9.11 15.96
C LEU A 145 9.07 -9.81 15.06
N ASP A 146 10.03 -10.51 15.66
CA ASP A 146 11.19 -11.09 14.97
C ASP A 146 10.79 -12.01 13.79
N GLU A 147 9.63 -12.65 13.86
CA GLU A 147 9.09 -13.46 12.77
C GLU A 147 8.76 -12.64 11.50
N LEU A 148 8.55 -11.33 11.65
CA LEU A 148 8.22 -10.44 10.52
C LEU A 148 9.45 -9.73 9.96
N GLY A 149 10.51 -9.57 10.76
CA GLY A 149 11.73 -8.92 10.29
C GLY A 149 12.60 -8.34 11.41
N PRO A 150 13.73 -7.74 11.04
CA PRO A 150 14.69 -7.18 12.00
C PRO A 150 14.10 -5.96 12.74
N ARG A 151 14.64 -5.68 13.92
CA ARG A 151 14.28 -4.49 14.72
C ARG A 151 14.52 -3.18 13.98
N PHE A 152 15.60 -3.11 13.22
CA PHE A 152 16.02 -1.95 12.45
C PHE A 152 16.12 -2.34 10.97
N PRO A 153 14.99 -2.26 10.20
CA PRO A 153 15.03 -2.49 8.77
C PRO A 153 15.86 -1.41 8.08
N ASP A 154 16.65 -1.81 7.12
CA ASP A 154 17.36 -0.85 6.27
C ASP A 154 16.36 -0.16 5.33
N MET A 155 16.39 1.17 5.31
CA MET A 155 15.54 2.03 4.49
C MET A 155 16.33 2.79 3.42
N PHE A 156 17.58 2.36 3.12
CA PHE A 156 18.39 2.99 2.07
C PHE A 156 17.79 2.79 0.67
N ALA A 157 17.20 1.64 0.42
CA ALA A 157 16.52 1.33 -0.85
C ALA A 157 15.16 0.66 -0.57
N PRO A 158 14.14 1.42 -0.11
CA PRO A 158 12.88 0.84 0.35
C PRO A 158 12.00 0.33 -0.79
N TYR A 159 12.25 0.75 -2.03
CA TYR A 159 11.51 0.34 -3.22
C TYR A 159 12.39 -0.49 -4.14
N ASP A 160 11.84 -1.60 -4.65
CA ASP A 160 12.56 -2.53 -5.50
C ASP A 160 12.86 -1.91 -6.88
N ALA A 161 14.14 -1.68 -7.17
CA ALA A 161 14.58 -1.09 -8.43
C ALA A 161 14.18 -1.91 -9.68
N GLY A 162 14.14 -3.25 -9.55
CA GLY A 162 13.71 -4.12 -10.64
C GLY A 162 12.22 -4.00 -10.93
N LEU A 163 11.37 -3.82 -9.89
CA LEU A 163 9.94 -3.56 -10.08
C LEU A 163 9.69 -2.17 -10.65
N LEU A 164 10.43 -1.15 -10.22
CA LEU A 164 10.36 0.19 -10.78
C LEU A 164 10.72 0.19 -12.27
N ALA A 165 11.83 -0.44 -12.67
CA ALA A 165 12.22 -0.54 -14.07
C ALA A 165 11.17 -1.28 -14.93
N ARG A 166 10.53 -2.33 -14.39
CA ARG A 166 9.42 -3.01 -15.06
C ARG A 166 8.19 -2.15 -15.22
N ALA A 167 7.86 -1.34 -14.22
CA ALA A 167 6.74 -0.41 -14.29
C ALA A 167 6.98 0.68 -15.35
N GLU A 168 8.20 1.22 -15.45
CA GLU A 168 8.60 2.16 -16.51
C GLU A 168 8.51 1.53 -17.90
N ALA A 169 9.03 0.31 -18.06
CA ALA A 169 8.94 -0.41 -19.33
C ALA A 169 7.49 -0.72 -19.73
N ALA A 170 6.63 -1.07 -18.77
CA ALA A 170 5.21 -1.27 -19.02
C ALA A 170 4.53 0.04 -19.44
N ALA A 171 4.83 1.17 -18.78
CA ALA A 171 4.33 2.48 -19.15
C ALA A 171 4.73 2.86 -20.59
N GLN A 172 5.96 2.58 -21.00
CA GLN A 172 6.42 2.79 -22.37
C GLN A 172 5.63 1.92 -23.36
N ALA A 173 5.50 0.62 -23.06
CA ALA A 173 4.77 -0.31 -23.92
C ALA A 173 3.29 0.05 -24.11
N LEU A 174 2.68 0.68 -23.09
CA LEU A 174 1.29 1.14 -23.11
C LEU A 174 1.12 2.56 -23.66
N GLY A 175 2.20 3.22 -24.11
CA GLY A 175 2.15 4.61 -24.57
C GLY A 175 1.92 5.64 -23.45
N GLN A 176 2.16 5.26 -22.20
CA GLN A 176 1.93 6.09 -21.00
C GLN A 176 3.22 6.74 -20.46
N ALA A 177 4.33 6.66 -21.18
CA ALA A 177 5.60 7.24 -20.73
C ALA A 177 5.51 8.75 -20.45
N GLY A 178 4.70 9.48 -21.23
CA GLY A 178 4.50 10.93 -21.07
C GLY A 178 3.68 11.32 -19.81
N THR A 179 2.94 10.41 -19.24
CA THR A 179 2.09 10.59 -18.05
C THR A 179 2.58 9.80 -16.84
N THR A 180 3.68 9.06 -16.99
CA THR A 180 4.33 8.34 -15.89
C THR A 180 5.53 9.14 -15.39
N ARG A 181 5.55 9.39 -14.10
CA ARG A 181 6.56 10.18 -13.40
C ARG A 181 7.28 9.31 -12.40
N ARG A 182 8.39 9.81 -11.88
CA ARG A 182 9.11 9.23 -10.76
C ARG A 182 9.32 10.28 -9.69
N GLY A 183 9.28 9.90 -8.40
CA GLY A 183 9.45 10.90 -7.37
C GLY A 183 9.30 10.40 -5.94
N VAL A 184 9.59 11.33 -5.03
CA VAL A 184 9.53 11.15 -3.58
C VAL A 184 8.10 11.41 -3.08
N TYR A 185 7.57 10.48 -2.31
CA TYR A 185 6.25 10.62 -1.68
C TYR A 185 6.38 11.16 -0.26
N VAL A 186 5.62 12.19 0.08
CA VAL A 186 5.53 12.69 1.45
C VAL A 186 4.24 12.21 2.09
N SER A 187 4.35 11.47 3.20
CA SER A 187 3.20 10.99 3.94
C SER A 187 2.86 11.93 5.10
N ALA A 188 1.72 12.61 5.03
CA ALA A 188 1.17 13.46 6.08
C ALA A 188 -0.04 12.78 6.76
N PRO A 189 -0.36 13.12 8.02
CA PRO A 189 -1.40 12.42 8.79
C PRO A 189 -2.84 12.72 8.32
N GLY A 190 -3.12 13.88 7.75
CA GLY A 190 -4.50 14.33 7.50
C GLY A 190 -5.30 14.50 8.80
N PRO A 191 -6.64 14.58 8.76
CA PRO A 191 -7.50 14.64 7.57
C PRO A 191 -7.56 16.03 6.92
N MET A 192 -7.02 17.06 7.57
CA MET A 192 -6.96 18.41 7.01
C MET A 192 -5.96 18.46 5.85
N LEU A 193 -6.25 19.32 4.88
CA LEU A 193 -5.32 19.64 3.81
C LEU A 193 -4.26 20.64 4.30
N GLU A 194 -3.14 20.66 3.63
CA GLU A 194 -2.00 21.51 3.98
C GLU A 194 -2.28 22.98 3.68
N THR A 195 -1.75 23.86 4.53
CA THR A 195 -1.74 25.30 4.30
C THR A 195 -0.76 25.66 3.16
N PRO A 196 -0.89 26.87 2.57
CA PRO A 196 0.09 27.34 1.58
C PRO A 196 1.55 27.37 2.08
N ALA A 197 1.77 27.55 3.39
CA ALA A 197 3.09 27.51 4.00
C ALA A 197 3.63 26.09 4.06
N GLU A 198 2.78 25.12 4.45
CA GLU A 198 3.12 23.70 4.46
C GLU A 198 3.42 23.20 3.05
N TYR A 199 2.66 23.58 2.03
CA TYR A 199 2.97 23.23 0.64
C TYR A 199 4.36 23.72 0.22
N ARG A 200 4.75 24.94 0.58
CA ARG A 200 6.10 25.44 0.30
C ARG A 200 7.17 24.64 1.03
N TYR A 201 6.93 24.29 2.29
CA TYR A 201 7.83 23.46 3.07
C TYR A 201 7.99 22.06 2.46
N LEU A 202 6.88 21.37 2.20
CA LEU A 202 6.86 20.03 1.60
C LEU A 202 7.57 20.01 0.24
N ARG A 203 7.36 21.04 -0.58
CA ARG A 203 8.05 21.19 -1.86
C ARG A 203 9.56 21.36 -1.70
N THR A 204 10.00 22.00 -0.63
CA THR A 204 11.44 22.21 -0.37
C THR A 204 12.13 20.93 0.09
N ILE A 205 11.46 20.11 0.91
CA ILE A 205 12.06 18.88 1.44
C ILE A 205 11.92 17.67 0.49
N GLY A 206 10.89 17.67 -0.38
CA GLY A 206 10.53 16.52 -1.22
C GLY A 206 11.46 16.20 -2.39
N PRO A 207 11.94 17.14 -3.19
CA PRO A 207 12.80 16.84 -4.32
C PRO A 207 14.20 17.43 -4.15
N MET A 208 15.11 16.72 -3.52
CA MET A 208 16.52 16.92 -3.81
C MET A 208 16.92 15.86 -4.83
N PRO A 209 17.21 16.23 -6.09
CA PRO A 209 17.89 15.30 -6.98
C PRO A 209 19.23 14.97 -6.34
N TRP A 210 19.45 13.70 -6.07
CA TRP A 210 20.78 13.22 -5.70
C TRP A 210 21.69 13.46 -6.91
N ALA A 211 22.72 14.30 -6.70
CA ALA A 211 23.77 14.53 -7.68
C ALA A 211 24.68 13.31 -7.79
#